data_6891e5af3979bc4910da4457266d6bc9
#
_entry.id   6891e5af3979bc4910da4457266d6bc9
#
_cell.length_a   1.000
_cell.length_b   1.000
_cell.length_c   1.000
_cell.angle_alpha   90.00
_cell.angle_beta   90.00
_cell.angle_gamma   90.00
#
_symmetry.space_group_name_H-M   'P 1'
#
loop_
_entity.id
_entity.type
_entity.pdbx_description
1 polymer ?
#
loop_
_entity_poly.entity_id
_entity_poly.type
_entity_poly.pdbx_seq_one_letter_code
_entity_poly.pdbx_strand_id
1 'polypeptide(L)'
;MELFQVDDDGRLFISPAIESWDAVARYEIDTVIDLEGGLDACIPTASDRCLYIYFPIKDDEDSLPNMTKARAIARLGATLIGEGHRVLSHCGMGFNRSALIAGLILIELGMPGPEVVARLRERRPGALYNEGFAACLERLLASSLTP
;
A
#
# COMPACT_ATOMS: atom_id res chain seq x y z
N MET A 1 -14.06 -3.30 9.80
CA MET A 1 -12.74 -3.03 9.21
C MET A 1 -12.72 -1.62 8.65
N GLU A 2 -11.70 -0.87 9.00
CA GLU A 2 -11.57 0.52 8.59
C GLU A 2 -10.49 0.67 7.51
N LEU A 3 -10.83 1.39 6.43
CA LEU A 3 -9.89 1.73 5.38
C LEU A 3 -9.46 3.18 5.54
N PHE A 4 -8.18 3.44 5.31
CA PHE A 4 -7.61 4.78 5.42
C PHE A 4 -7.14 5.24 4.04
N GLN A 5 -7.76 6.29 3.54
CA GLN A 5 -7.34 6.90 2.28
C GLN A 5 -6.05 7.68 2.51
N VAL A 6 -5.02 7.39 1.73
CA VAL A 6 -3.71 8.03 1.91
C VAL A 6 -3.32 8.96 0.75
N ASP A 7 -4.09 8.98 -0.31
CA ASP A 7 -3.92 9.91 -1.42
C ASP A 7 -5.06 10.95 -1.43
N ASP A 8 -4.94 11.95 -2.30
CA ASP A 8 -5.96 13.01 -2.39
C ASP A 8 -7.12 12.62 -3.31
N ASP A 9 -6.89 11.69 -4.23
CA ASP A 9 -7.85 11.34 -5.28
C ASP A 9 -8.78 10.18 -4.90
N GLY A 10 -8.57 9.56 -3.75
CA GLY A 10 -9.39 8.42 -3.32
C GLY A 10 -9.10 7.14 -4.08
N ARG A 11 -7.85 6.90 -4.45
CA ARG A 11 -7.43 5.75 -5.22
C ARG A 11 -6.38 4.87 -4.53
N LEU A 12 -5.89 5.29 -3.37
CA LEU A 12 -4.94 4.51 -2.60
C LEU A 12 -5.38 4.45 -1.14
N PHE A 13 -5.47 3.23 -0.63
CA PHE A 13 -5.94 2.95 0.73
C PHE A 13 -5.02 1.99 1.43
N ILE A 14 -4.97 2.08 2.76
CA ILE A 14 -4.35 1.06 3.61
C ILE A 14 -5.39 0.58 4.63
N SER A 15 -5.22 -0.65 5.09
CA SER A 15 -6.10 -1.22 6.10
C SER A 15 -5.42 -2.34 6.89
N PRO A 16 -5.98 -2.71 8.04
CA PRO A 16 -5.65 -4.00 8.66
C PRO A 16 -6.23 -5.15 7.84
N ALA A 17 -6.18 -6.37 8.37
CA ALA A 17 -6.67 -7.56 7.69
C ALA A 17 -8.10 -7.37 7.16
N ILE A 18 -8.36 -7.93 6.00
CA ILE A 18 -9.70 -7.87 5.39
C ILE A 18 -10.63 -8.83 6.12
N GLU A 19 -11.60 -8.28 6.82
CA GLU A 19 -12.62 -9.05 7.53
C GLU A 19 -13.86 -9.25 6.66
N SER A 20 -14.11 -8.31 5.75
CA SER A 20 -15.28 -8.36 4.86
C SER A 20 -14.93 -7.69 3.53
N TRP A 21 -15.22 -8.40 2.45
CA TRP A 21 -15.07 -7.86 1.10
C TRP A 21 -16.12 -6.80 0.76
N ASP A 22 -17.17 -6.68 1.57
CA ASP A 22 -18.19 -5.63 1.38
C ASP A 22 -17.57 -4.23 1.48
N ALA A 23 -16.65 -4.02 2.44
CA ALA A 23 -15.96 -2.75 2.58
C ALA A 23 -15.10 -2.45 1.36
N VAL A 24 -14.39 -3.46 0.85
CA VAL A 24 -13.56 -3.32 -0.35
C VAL A 24 -14.42 -2.94 -1.56
N ALA A 25 -15.57 -3.60 -1.72
CA ALA A 25 -16.51 -3.32 -2.80
C ALA A 25 -17.13 -1.92 -2.68
N ARG A 26 -17.43 -1.49 -1.46
CA ARG A 26 -18.03 -0.17 -1.20
C ARG A 26 -17.12 0.97 -1.65
N TYR A 27 -15.82 0.80 -1.48
CA TYR A 27 -14.83 1.78 -1.92
C TYR A 27 -14.41 1.59 -3.38
N GLU A 28 -15.04 0.62 -4.08
CA GLU A 28 -14.74 0.31 -5.49
C GLU A 28 -13.28 -0.05 -5.73
N ILE A 29 -12.65 -0.69 -4.75
CA ILE A 29 -11.27 -1.16 -4.86
C ILE A 29 -11.25 -2.40 -5.76
N ASP A 30 -10.38 -2.39 -6.76
CA ASP A 30 -10.23 -3.48 -7.72
C ASP A 30 -8.85 -4.14 -7.70
N THR A 31 -7.93 -3.60 -6.89
CA THR A 31 -6.58 -4.15 -6.75
C THR A 31 -6.23 -4.22 -5.26
N VAL A 32 -5.85 -5.41 -4.82
CA VAL A 32 -5.49 -5.65 -3.41
C VAL A 32 -4.07 -6.19 -3.33
N ILE A 33 -3.26 -5.55 -2.50
CA ILE A 33 -1.90 -6.01 -2.18
C ILE A 33 -1.94 -6.53 -0.75
N ASP A 34 -1.79 -7.85 -0.62
CA ASP A 34 -1.82 -8.56 0.65
C ASP A 34 -0.39 -8.81 1.14
N LEU A 35 -0.03 -8.19 2.24
CA LEU A 35 1.32 -8.27 2.82
C LEU A 35 1.36 -9.13 4.08
N GLU A 36 0.24 -9.75 4.43
CA GLU A 36 0.13 -10.63 5.59
C GLU A 36 0.42 -12.07 5.19
N GLY A 37 0.83 -12.90 6.13
CA GLY A 37 1.00 -14.33 5.90
C GLY A 37 -0.35 -15.03 5.77
N GLY A 38 -0.52 -15.82 4.72
CA GLY A 38 -1.78 -16.48 4.39
C GLY A 38 -2.67 -15.63 3.49
N LEU A 39 -3.28 -16.26 2.51
CA LEU A 39 -4.20 -15.58 1.61
C LEU A 39 -5.46 -15.17 2.35
N ASP A 40 -6.05 -14.06 1.93
CA ASP A 40 -7.35 -13.65 2.46
C ASP A 40 -8.42 -14.69 2.12
N ALA A 41 -9.40 -14.82 3.00
CA ALA A 41 -10.55 -15.68 2.74
C ALA A 41 -11.50 -14.99 1.76
N CYS A 42 -12.17 -15.79 0.94
CA CYS A 42 -13.25 -15.33 0.04
C CYS A 42 -12.81 -14.26 -0.97
N ILE A 43 -11.59 -14.36 -1.47
CA ILE A 43 -11.11 -13.46 -2.53
C ILE A 43 -12.10 -13.49 -3.70
N PRO A 44 -12.53 -12.32 -4.22
CA PRO A 44 -13.44 -12.28 -5.37
C PRO A 44 -12.84 -13.00 -6.59
N THR A 45 -13.58 -13.92 -7.17
CA THR A 45 -13.11 -14.75 -8.28
C THR A 45 -13.83 -14.48 -9.60
N ALA A 46 -14.75 -13.52 -9.63
CA ALA A 46 -15.39 -13.13 -10.89
C ALA A 46 -14.34 -12.59 -11.85
N SER A 47 -14.48 -12.94 -13.14
CA SER A 47 -13.52 -12.52 -14.16
C SER A 47 -13.31 -11.02 -14.17
N ASP A 48 -12.05 -10.60 -14.25
CA ASP A 48 -11.62 -9.18 -14.30
C ASP A 48 -12.03 -8.34 -13.10
N ARG A 49 -12.48 -8.97 -12.01
CA ARG A 49 -13.01 -8.26 -10.86
C ARG A 49 -11.91 -7.69 -9.95
N CYS A 50 -10.95 -8.53 -9.58
CA CYS A 50 -9.95 -8.17 -8.58
C CYS A 50 -8.57 -8.66 -9.00
N LEU A 51 -7.62 -7.74 -9.06
CA LEU A 51 -6.21 -8.09 -9.14
C LEU A 51 -5.71 -8.26 -7.70
N TYR A 52 -5.31 -9.46 -7.35
CA TYR A 52 -4.86 -9.79 -6.01
C TYR A 52 -3.37 -10.14 -6.04
N ILE A 53 -2.58 -9.31 -5.36
CA ILE A 53 -1.12 -9.46 -5.29
C ILE A 53 -0.77 -9.92 -3.88
N TYR A 54 -0.21 -11.12 -3.77
CA TYR A 54 0.19 -11.70 -2.50
C TYR A 54 1.70 -11.62 -2.36
N PHE A 55 2.16 -10.84 -1.38
CA PHE A 55 3.58 -10.63 -1.11
C PHE A 55 3.80 -10.47 0.39
N PRO A 56 3.78 -11.59 1.16
CA PRO A 56 3.94 -11.51 2.61
C PRO A 56 5.34 -11.01 2.96
N ILE A 57 5.40 -10.02 3.84
CA ILE A 57 6.66 -9.46 4.34
C ILE A 57 6.65 -9.44 5.86
N LYS A 58 7.85 -9.36 6.44
CA LYS A 58 8.00 -9.24 7.89
C LYS A 58 7.91 -7.79 8.32
N ASP A 59 7.31 -7.54 9.47
CA ASP A 59 7.33 -6.24 10.12
C ASP A 59 8.55 -6.19 11.05
N ASP A 60 9.72 -5.91 10.48
CA ASP A 60 11.01 -5.95 11.17
C ASP A 60 11.73 -4.61 10.96
N GLU A 61 12.13 -3.98 12.07
CA GLU A 61 12.84 -2.69 12.01
C GLU A 61 14.25 -2.80 11.44
N ASP A 62 14.86 -3.98 11.58
CA ASP A 62 16.25 -4.20 11.19
C ASP A 62 16.41 -4.85 9.82
N SER A 63 15.32 -5.22 9.17
CA SER A 63 15.37 -5.94 7.91
C SER A 63 14.27 -5.44 6.96
N LEU A 64 14.68 -4.93 5.81
CA LEU A 64 13.75 -4.56 4.76
C LEU A 64 13.33 -5.79 3.95
N PRO A 65 12.12 -5.78 3.38
CA PRO A 65 11.74 -6.84 2.44
C PRO A 65 12.60 -6.76 1.17
N ASN A 66 12.40 -7.70 0.25
CA ASN A 66 13.04 -7.63 -1.06
C ASN A 66 12.56 -6.37 -1.76
N MET A 67 13.41 -5.34 -1.78
CA MET A 67 13.05 -4.02 -2.29
C MET A 67 12.89 -3.99 -3.81
N THR A 68 13.55 -4.88 -4.53
CA THR A 68 13.35 -5.00 -5.98
C THR A 68 11.90 -5.38 -6.26
N LYS A 69 11.38 -6.37 -5.54
CA LYS A 69 10.00 -6.83 -5.68
C LYS A 69 9.01 -5.79 -5.14
N ALA A 70 9.30 -5.22 -3.97
CA ALA A 70 8.45 -4.21 -3.36
C ALA A 70 8.28 -2.99 -4.29
N ARG A 71 9.38 -2.54 -4.89
CA ARG A 71 9.34 -1.40 -5.82
C ARG A 71 8.64 -1.74 -7.14
N ALA A 72 8.77 -2.97 -7.61
CA ALA A 72 8.03 -3.42 -8.80
C ALA A 72 6.53 -3.42 -8.55
N ILE A 73 6.11 -3.90 -7.37
CA ILE A 73 4.70 -3.85 -6.96
C ILE A 73 4.23 -2.40 -6.87
N ALA A 74 5.04 -1.52 -6.30
CA ALA A 74 4.70 -0.11 -6.17
C ALA A 74 4.54 0.57 -7.53
N ARG A 75 5.42 0.28 -8.49
CA ARG A 75 5.29 0.79 -9.86
C ARG A 75 4.01 0.31 -10.52
N LEU A 76 3.67 -0.96 -10.34
CA LEU A 76 2.41 -1.49 -10.85
C LEU A 76 1.22 -0.77 -10.23
N GLY A 77 1.22 -0.60 -8.91
CA GLY A 77 0.17 0.13 -8.21
C GLY A 77 0.02 1.56 -8.71
N ALA A 78 1.13 2.27 -8.88
CA ALA A 78 1.11 3.64 -9.39
C ALA A 78 0.58 3.70 -10.82
N THR A 79 0.96 2.76 -11.68
CA THR A 79 0.44 2.67 -13.05
C THR A 79 -1.08 2.46 -13.05
N LEU A 80 -1.57 1.56 -12.22
CA LEU A 80 -3.00 1.28 -12.13
C LEU A 80 -3.78 2.50 -11.62
N ILE A 81 -3.25 3.21 -10.62
CA ILE A 81 -3.85 4.44 -10.10
C ILE A 81 -3.91 5.49 -11.20
N GLY A 82 -2.86 5.65 -11.98
CA GLY A 82 -2.82 6.56 -13.11
C GLY A 82 -3.87 6.25 -14.18
N GLU A 83 -4.28 4.99 -14.28
CA GLU A 83 -5.32 4.54 -15.20
C GLU A 83 -6.74 4.57 -14.57
N GLY A 84 -6.86 5.06 -13.35
CA GLY A 84 -8.14 5.22 -12.69
C GLY A 84 -8.56 4.07 -11.76
N HIS A 85 -7.68 3.10 -11.55
CA HIS A 85 -7.96 1.99 -10.64
C HIS A 85 -7.77 2.40 -9.18
N ARG A 86 -8.36 1.65 -8.28
CA ARG A 86 -8.28 1.87 -6.84
C ARG A 86 -7.57 0.71 -6.17
N VAL A 87 -6.55 1.03 -5.38
CA VAL A 87 -5.62 0.08 -4.82
C VAL A 87 -5.70 0.09 -3.29
N LEU A 88 -5.78 -1.10 -2.70
CA LEU A 88 -5.69 -1.30 -1.25
C LEU A 88 -4.41 -2.07 -0.93
N SER A 89 -3.59 -1.50 -0.05
CA SER A 89 -2.46 -2.20 0.55
C SER A 89 -2.83 -2.56 1.97
N HIS A 90 -2.81 -3.85 2.32
CA HIS A 90 -3.18 -4.26 3.66
C HIS A 90 -2.18 -5.22 4.30
N CYS A 91 -2.20 -5.24 5.63
CA CYS A 91 -1.45 -6.18 6.46
C CYS A 91 -2.30 -6.53 7.68
N GLY A 92 -1.72 -7.17 8.70
CA GLY A 92 -2.49 -7.59 9.86
C GLY A 92 -3.09 -6.42 10.65
N MET A 93 -2.25 -5.43 10.99
CA MET A 93 -2.64 -4.30 11.85
C MET A 93 -2.87 -3.00 11.08
N GLY A 94 -2.37 -2.89 9.86
CA GLY A 94 -2.54 -1.69 9.05
C GLY A 94 -1.66 -0.50 9.47
N PHE A 95 -0.49 -0.75 10.09
CA PHE A 95 0.41 0.32 10.55
C PHE A 95 1.71 0.40 9.77
N ASN A 96 2.39 -0.70 9.53
CA ASN A 96 3.77 -0.68 9.03
C ASN A 96 3.93 -1.24 7.62
N ARG A 97 3.62 -2.51 7.42
CA ARG A 97 3.83 -3.18 6.12
C ARG A 97 2.98 -2.57 5.03
N SER A 98 1.70 -2.35 5.31
CA SER A 98 0.78 -1.70 4.37
C SER A 98 1.22 -0.28 4.05
N ALA A 99 1.70 0.46 5.04
CA ALA A 99 2.18 1.82 4.87
C ALA A 99 3.48 1.88 4.07
N LEU A 100 4.38 0.90 4.24
CA LEU A 100 5.61 0.85 3.46
C LEU A 100 5.29 0.74 1.95
N ILE A 101 4.44 -0.19 1.57
CA ILE A 101 4.09 -0.39 0.15
C ILE A 101 3.29 0.80 -0.38
N ALA A 102 2.30 1.29 0.37
CA ALA A 102 1.55 2.48 -0.03
C ALA A 102 2.49 3.69 -0.17
N GLY A 103 3.47 3.82 0.73
CA GLY A 103 4.47 4.89 0.64
C GLY A 103 5.32 4.80 -0.62
N LEU A 104 5.75 3.60 -0.99
CA LEU A 104 6.48 3.40 -2.22
C LEU A 104 5.63 3.76 -3.45
N ILE A 105 4.33 3.48 -3.41
CA ILE A 105 3.40 3.88 -4.47
C ILE A 105 3.33 5.42 -4.55
N LEU A 106 3.20 6.11 -3.42
CA LEU A 106 3.16 7.58 -3.39
C LEU A 106 4.45 8.19 -3.96
N ILE A 107 5.61 7.57 -3.69
CA ILE A 107 6.87 7.99 -4.27
C ILE A 107 6.85 7.86 -5.79
N GLU A 108 6.35 6.74 -6.30
CA GLU A 108 6.21 6.52 -7.75
C GLU A 108 5.23 7.53 -8.38
N LEU A 109 4.26 8.01 -7.61
CA LEU A 109 3.31 9.04 -8.05
C LEU A 109 3.87 10.46 -7.95
N GLY A 110 5.12 10.62 -7.46
CA GLY A 110 5.82 11.90 -7.48
C GLY A 110 5.95 12.60 -6.13
N MET A 111 5.58 11.96 -5.03
CA MET A 111 5.70 12.55 -3.70
C MET A 111 7.08 12.26 -3.12
N PRO A 112 7.82 13.25 -2.57
CA PRO A 112 9.11 13.00 -1.95
C PRO A 112 8.96 12.27 -0.61
N GLY A 113 9.99 11.47 -0.26
CA GLY A 113 9.95 10.59 0.92
C GLY A 113 9.51 11.23 2.22
N PRO A 114 10.08 12.39 2.63
CA PRO A 114 9.64 13.04 3.88
C PRO A 114 8.14 13.39 3.88
N GLU A 115 7.61 13.84 2.76
CA GLU A 115 6.19 14.14 2.62
C GLU A 115 5.34 12.87 2.69
N VAL A 116 5.83 11.77 2.11
CA VAL A 116 5.16 10.46 2.15
C VAL A 116 4.97 10.01 3.60
N VAL A 117 6.04 10.05 4.40
CA VAL A 117 5.98 9.63 5.81
C VAL A 117 5.01 10.51 6.60
N ALA A 118 5.08 11.83 6.40
CA ALA A 118 4.18 12.76 7.06
C ALA A 118 2.71 12.48 6.68
N ARG A 119 2.45 12.24 5.39
CA ARG A 119 1.11 11.95 4.88
C ARG A 119 0.54 10.67 5.47
N LEU A 120 1.33 9.59 5.48
CA LEU A 120 0.88 8.31 6.02
C LEU A 120 0.56 8.41 7.51
N ARG A 121 1.39 9.12 8.27
CA ARG A 121 1.17 9.32 9.72
C ARG A 121 -0.04 10.20 10.01
N GLU A 122 -0.33 11.16 9.14
CA GLU A 122 -1.51 12.01 9.26
C GLU A 122 -2.78 11.21 8.96
N ARG A 123 -2.79 10.46 7.87
CA ARG A 123 -3.99 9.74 7.41
C ARG A 123 -4.28 8.49 8.24
N ARG A 124 -3.24 7.85 8.76
CA ARG A 124 -3.37 6.70 9.65
C ARG A 124 -2.56 6.97 10.91
N PRO A 125 -3.14 7.58 11.94
CA PRO A 125 -2.42 7.84 13.19
C PRO A 125 -1.81 6.54 13.73
N GLY A 126 -0.52 6.59 14.07
CA GLY A 126 0.25 5.43 14.50
C GLY A 126 0.99 4.71 13.39
N ALA A 127 0.78 5.08 12.13
CA ALA A 127 1.47 4.44 11.00
C ALA A 127 2.98 4.66 11.08
N LEU A 128 3.72 3.68 10.58
CA LEU A 128 5.19 3.72 10.47
C LEU A 128 5.90 3.87 11.82
N TYR A 129 5.37 3.21 12.86
CA TYR A 129 6.15 3.10 14.10
C TYR A 129 7.35 2.15 13.91
N ASN A 130 7.37 1.35 12.85
CA ASN A 130 8.57 0.66 12.39
C ASN A 130 9.52 1.69 11.80
N GLU A 131 10.51 2.10 12.59
CA GLU A 131 11.43 3.17 12.20
C GLU A 131 12.33 2.81 11.04
N GLY A 132 12.60 1.52 10.83
CA GLY A 132 13.34 1.04 9.66
C GLY A 132 12.58 1.31 8.37
N PHE A 133 11.29 1.07 8.37
CA PHE A 133 10.43 1.35 7.21
C PHE A 133 10.29 2.86 6.98
N ALA A 134 10.09 3.62 8.06
CA ALA A 134 10.02 5.09 7.97
C ALA A 134 11.30 5.67 7.38
N ALA A 135 12.46 5.25 7.88
CA ALA A 135 13.76 5.72 7.38
C ALA A 135 13.97 5.35 5.92
N CYS A 136 13.54 4.16 5.52
CA CYS A 136 13.62 3.72 4.12
C CYS A 136 12.86 4.69 3.20
N LEU A 137 11.62 5.04 3.56
CA LEU A 137 10.79 5.95 2.78
C LEU A 137 11.38 7.38 2.78
N GLU A 138 11.82 7.88 3.94
CA GLU A 138 12.35 9.24 4.05
C GLU A 138 13.56 9.50 3.17
N ARG A 139 14.37 8.46 2.92
CA ARG A 139 15.56 8.59 2.08
C ARG A 139 15.27 8.61 0.58
N LEU A 140 14.06 8.27 0.17
CA LEU A 140 13.73 8.16 -1.24
C LEU A 140 13.33 9.51 -1.83
N LEU A 141 13.84 9.78 -3.01
CA LEU A 141 13.44 10.93 -3.79
C LEU A 141 12.15 10.60 -4.54
N ALA A 142 11.36 11.62 -4.84
CA ALA A 142 10.21 11.44 -5.70
C ALA A 142 10.64 10.80 -7.01
N SER A 143 9.86 9.83 -7.49
CA SER A 143 10.14 9.22 -8.77
C SER A 143 9.97 10.26 -9.88
N SER A 144 10.99 10.36 -10.74
CA SER A 144 10.90 11.25 -11.88
C SER A 144 10.06 10.60 -12.95
N LEU A 145 8.98 11.27 -13.38
CA LEU A 145 8.21 10.85 -14.55
C LEU A 145 8.82 11.36 -15.84
N THR A 146 9.97 11.99 -15.75
CA THR A 146 10.69 12.43 -16.93
C THR A 146 11.24 11.23 -17.68
N PRO A 147 11.00 11.14 -18.96
CA PRO A 147 11.59 10.09 -19.78
C PRO A 147 13.09 10.09 -19.72
#